data_cb07a7f6151cbbf121d6d1abf21127cf
#
_entry.id   cb07a7f6151cbbf121d6d1abf21127cf
#
_cell.length_a   1.000
_cell.length_b   1.000
_cell.length_c   1.000
_cell.angle_alpha   90.00
_cell.angle_beta   90.00
_cell.angle_gamma   90.00
#
_symmetry.space_group_name_H-M   'P 1'
#
loop_
_entity.id
_entity.type
_entity.pdbx_description
1 polymer ?
#
loop_
_entity_poly.entity_id
_entity_poly.type
_entity_poly.pdbx_seq_one_letter_code
_entity_poly.pdbx_strand_id
1 'polypeptide(L)'
;MEIRRFPAAEAVQGVAVDEAHVYVVASRAIGKYDKTTGEKVGEWTETEQGPILHLDSGVIVGDRLYAAHSNYPGIPMTSSIEIWDRKTLEHVGSHSFGIYRGSATWVDFHDGFWWVAFAHYGGRSGEPGKDPSWTSVVRFDEHWQERGAWVLPAEVIERMTPFSNSGGSWGTNGLLYLTGHDRAEVYVMRLPTAGSVLELVDVLDVTTPGQGIAWDRSGQEPMLYGIDRARREVVVFAPNQPE
;
A
#
# COMPACT_ATOMS: atom_id res chain seq x y z
N MET A 1 18.92 -2.45 -3.88
CA MET A 1 19.89 -1.84 -2.92
C MET A 1 19.29 -0.55 -2.38
N GLU A 2 19.40 -0.31 -1.04
CA GLU A 2 19.00 0.99 -0.47
C GLU A 2 19.96 2.07 -0.95
N ILE A 3 19.41 3.21 -1.40
CA ILE A 3 20.20 4.33 -1.94
C ILE A 3 20.04 5.62 -1.12
N ARG A 4 18.94 5.76 -0.37
CA ARG A 4 18.65 6.96 0.41
C ARG A 4 17.64 6.66 1.52
N ARG A 5 17.73 7.45 2.60
CA ARG A 5 16.67 7.58 3.60
C ARG A 5 16.60 9.00 4.15
N PHE A 6 15.45 9.39 4.67
CA PHE A 6 15.25 10.68 5.33
C PHE A 6 14.14 10.59 6.39
N PRO A 7 14.19 11.42 7.45
CA PRO A 7 13.20 11.42 8.52
C PRO A 7 11.82 11.85 8.02
N ALA A 8 10.79 11.16 8.48
CA ALA A 8 9.39 11.51 8.22
C ALA A 8 8.51 11.03 9.38
N ALA A 9 7.93 11.96 10.12
CA ALA A 9 7.17 11.65 11.34
C ALA A 9 5.96 10.72 11.07
N GLU A 10 5.37 10.81 9.89
CA GLU A 10 4.23 10.00 9.44
C GLU A 10 4.62 8.62 8.90
N ALA A 11 5.91 8.25 8.88
CA ALA A 11 6.38 6.94 8.40
C ALA A 11 5.91 5.81 9.35
N VAL A 12 4.64 5.42 9.21
CA VAL A 12 3.95 4.43 10.04
C VAL A 12 3.30 3.34 9.23
N GLN A 13 2.56 3.70 8.17
CA GLN A 13 1.75 2.76 7.40
C GLN A 13 2.26 2.61 5.97
N GLY A 14 2.61 3.69 5.29
CA GLY A 14 3.10 3.57 3.93
C GLY A 14 3.41 4.89 3.27
N VAL A 15 3.51 4.85 1.95
CA VAL A 15 3.86 5.99 1.10
C VAL A 15 3.04 5.99 -0.19
N ALA A 16 2.95 7.18 -0.79
CA ALA A 16 2.67 7.39 -2.20
C ALA A 16 3.73 8.37 -2.76
N VAL A 17 3.96 8.36 -4.06
CA VAL A 17 5.01 9.18 -4.67
C VAL A 17 4.55 9.77 -6.01
N ASP A 18 4.94 11.01 -6.29
CA ASP A 18 4.82 11.64 -7.58
C ASP A 18 6.18 12.15 -8.09
N GLU A 19 6.17 12.96 -9.14
CA GLU A 19 7.39 13.50 -9.74
C GLU A 19 8.21 14.38 -8.79
N ALA A 20 7.57 15.05 -7.83
CA ALA A 20 8.21 16.04 -6.95
C ALA A 20 8.14 15.71 -5.45
N HIS A 21 7.18 14.88 -5.02
CA HIS A 21 6.89 14.69 -3.61
C HIS A 21 6.75 13.23 -3.23
N VAL A 22 6.98 12.98 -1.93
CA VAL A 22 6.63 11.74 -1.24
C VAL A 22 5.53 12.06 -0.23
N TYR A 23 4.42 11.33 -0.28
CA TYR A 23 3.32 11.42 0.66
C TYR A 23 3.45 10.27 1.64
N VAL A 24 3.75 10.58 2.87
CA VAL A 24 4.04 9.61 3.93
C VAL A 24 2.81 9.45 4.80
N VAL A 25 2.34 8.22 4.96
CA VAL A 25 1.03 7.93 5.53
C VAL A 25 1.16 7.30 6.91
N ALA A 26 0.54 7.93 7.90
CA ALA A 26 0.22 7.36 9.20
C ALA A 26 -1.28 7.06 9.28
N SER A 27 -1.73 6.31 10.29
CA SER A 27 -3.13 5.90 10.41
C SER A 27 -4.14 7.06 10.33
N ARG A 28 -3.77 8.26 10.76
CA ARG A 28 -4.66 9.44 10.84
C ARG A 28 -3.97 10.74 10.37
N ALA A 29 -2.90 10.63 9.61
CA ALA A 29 -2.16 11.78 9.10
C ALA A 29 -1.43 11.44 7.81
N ILE A 30 -1.19 12.46 6.98
CA ILE A 30 -0.39 12.40 5.77
C ILE A 30 0.59 13.56 5.80
N GLY A 31 1.89 13.26 5.72
CA GLY A 31 2.94 14.25 5.52
C GLY A 31 3.35 14.31 4.06
N LYS A 32 3.44 15.51 3.49
CA LYS A 32 3.97 15.74 2.14
C LYS A 32 5.40 16.23 2.23
N TYR A 33 6.31 15.55 1.58
CA TYR A 33 7.75 15.81 1.63
C TYR A 33 8.28 16.09 0.23
N ASP A 34 9.17 17.08 0.09
CA ASP A 34 9.92 17.28 -1.14
C ASP A 34 10.81 16.07 -1.43
N LYS A 35 10.66 15.49 -2.61
CA LYS A 35 11.34 14.24 -2.99
C LYS A 35 12.87 14.40 -3.06
N THR A 36 13.36 15.60 -3.37
CA THR A 36 14.80 15.88 -3.52
C THR A 36 15.46 16.20 -2.18
N THR A 37 14.84 17.07 -1.38
CA THR A 37 15.45 17.51 -0.10
C THR A 37 15.09 16.61 1.07
N GLY A 38 13.91 15.98 1.05
CA GLY A 38 13.33 15.25 2.18
C GLY A 38 12.68 16.19 3.21
N GLU A 39 12.53 17.48 2.90
CA GLU A 39 11.90 18.46 3.79
C GLU A 39 10.36 18.34 3.70
N LYS A 40 9.70 18.48 4.86
CA LYS A 40 8.25 18.48 4.93
C LYS A 40 7.69 19.80 4.38
N VAL A 41 6.82 19.73 3.38
CA VAL A 41 6.23 20.89 2.70
C VAL A 41 4.72 21.02 2.90
N GLY A 42 4.10 20.05 3.53
CA GLY A 42 2.67 20.08 3.85
C GLY A 42 2.23 18.88 4.70
N GLU A 43 1.05 18.99 5.27
CA GLU A 43 0.47 17.92 6.07
C GLU A 43 -1.05 17.97 6.09
N TRP A 44 -1.66 16.82 6.31
CA TRP A 44 -3.04 16.66 6.70
C TRP A 44 -3.11 15.77 7.95
N THR A 45 -4.00 16.12 8.86
CA THR A 45 -4.23 15.33 10.07
C THR A 45 -5.73 15.26 10.33
N GLU A 46 -6.22 14.06 10.59
CA GLU A 46 -7.61 13.83 10.98
C GLU A 46 -7.88 14.41 12.38
N THR A 47 -9.07 14.96 12.55
CA THR A 47 -9.53 15.41 13.87
C THR A 47 -9.70 14.22 14.82
N GLU A 48 -9.64 14.45 16.13
CA GLU A 48 -9.72 13.38 17.13
C GLU A 48 -10.98 12.52 16.97
N GLN A 49 -12.10 13.11 16.57
CA GLN A 49 -13.40 12.46 16.40
C GLN A 49 -13.77 12.22 14.93
N GLY A 50 -12.84 12.45 14.00
CA GLY A 50 -13.10 12.26 12.58
C GLY A 50 -13.21 10.80 12.15
N PRO A 51 -13.83 10.56 10.99
CA PRO A 51 -14.18 9.23 10.53
C PRO A 51 -12.99 8.39 10.02
N ILE A 52 -11.86 9.02 9.71
CA ILE A 52 -10.69 8.32 9.19
C ILE A 52 -9.90 7.73 10.36
N LEU A 53 -9.88 6.39 10.45
CA LEU A 53 -9.34 5.66 11.59
C LEU A 53 -7.99 5.02 11.30
N HIS A 54 -7.83 4.42 10.13
CA HIS A 54 -6.66 3.65 9.78
C HIS A 54 -6.36 3.73 8.29
N LEU A 55 -5.58 4.74 7.93
CA LEU A 55 -5.02 4.86 6.58
C LEU A 55 -3.83 3.92 6.43
N ASP A 56 -3.64 3.46 5.22
CA ASP A 56 -2.50 2.67 4.77
C ASP A 56 -1.85 3.31 3.53
N SER A 57 -1.23 2.51 2.67
CA SER A 57 -0.52 2.99 1.49
C SER A 57 -1.46 3.55 0.42
N GLY A 58 -0.92 4.36 -0.48
CA GLY A 58 -1.69 5.00 -1.53
C GLY A 58 -0.94 5.22 -2.84
N VAL A 59 -1.60 5.91 -3.76
CA VAL A 59 -1.07 6.26 -5.08
C VAL A 59 -1.51 7.65 -5.50
N ILE A 60 -0.67 8.32 -6.30
CA ILE A 60 -1.04 9.58 -6.96
C ILE A 60 -1.53 9.26 -8.37
N VAL A 61 -2.73 9.73 -8.68
CA VAL A 61 -3.31 9.66 -10.04
C VAL A 61 -3.84 11.03 -10.42
N GLY A 62 -3.26 11.64 -11.43
CA GLY A 62 -3.58 13.03 -11.82
C GLY A 62 -3.36 14.01 -10.68
N ASP A 63 -4.36 14.80 -10.33
CA ASP A 63 -4.30 15.78 -9.24
C ASP A 63 -4.80 15.24 -7.90
N ARG A 64 -4.88 13.91 -7.71
CA ARG A 64 -5.42 13.28 -6.52
C ARG A 64 -4.45 12.30 -5.89
N LEU A 65 -4.45 12.28 -4.56
CA LEU A 65 -3.90 11.21 -3.73
C LEU A 65 -5.05 10.28 -3.33
N TYR A 66 -4.93 9.02 -3.64
CA TYR A 66 -5.83 7.95 -3.21
C TYR A 66 -5.10 7.12 -2.16
N ALA A 67 -5.71 6.90 -1.00
CA ALA A 67 -5.13 6.07 0.05
C ALA A 67 -6.13 5.02 0.52
N ALA A 68 -5.64 3.82 0.78
CA ALA A 68 -6.42 2.76 1.38
C ALA A 68 -6.76 3.12 2.84
N HIS A 69 -7.97 2.78 3.26
CA HIS A 69 -8.48 3.04 4.60
C HIS A 69 -9.32 1.87 5.09
N SER A 70 -9.26 1.62 6.39
CA SER A 70 -10.12 0.65 7.07
C SER A 70 -10.44 1.10 8.50
N ASN A 71 -11.37 0.38 9.15
CA ASN A 71 -11.64 0.56 10.57
C ASN A 71 -10.77 -0.34 11.46
N TYR A 72 -9.66 -0.89 10.94
CA TYR A 72 -8.79 -1.79 11.70
C TYR A 72 -8.44 -1.21 13.09
N PRO A 73 -8.50 -1.98 14.19
CA PRO A 73 -8.82 -3.41 14.30
C PRO A 73 -10.31 -3.72 14.53
N GLY A 74 -11.22 -2.84 14.12
CA GLY A 74 -12.67 -3.01 14.28
C GLY A 74 -13.25 -4.19 13.51
N ILE A 75 -14.29 -4.83 14.06
CA ILE A 75 -15.00 -5.96 13.46
C ILE A 75 -16.51 -5.66 13.46
N PRO A 76 -17.22 -5.87 12.32
CA PRO A 76 -16.72 -6.29 11.02
C PRO A 76 -15.79 -5.26 10.40
N MET A 77 -14.81 -5.71 9.61
CA MET A 77 -13.90 -4.81 8.91
C MET A 77 -14.64 -4.04 7.83
N THR A 78 -14.44 -2.72 7.83
CA THR A 78 -14.92 -1.83 6.76
C THR A 78 -13.75 -1.27 5.99
N SER A 79 -13.92 -1.03 4.70
CA SER A 79 -12.86 -0.52 3.84
C SER A 79 -13.36 0.56 2.90
N SER A 80 -12.50 1.52 2.63
CA SER A 80 -12.72 2.58 1.65
C SER A 80 -11.40 2.99 0.99
N ILE A 81 -11.51 3.76 -0.08
CA ILE A 81 -10.43 4.57 -0.62
C ILE A 81 -10.79 6.02 -0.30
N GLU A 82 -9.91 6.69 0.40
CA GLU A 82 -10.04 8.09 0.74
C GLU A 82 -9.23 8.94 -0.24
N ILE A 83 -9.73 10.12 -0.59
CA ILE A 83 -9.22 10.91 -1.71
C ILE A 83 -8.90 12.34 -1.25
N TRP A 84 -7.68 12.79 -1.51
CA TRP A 84 -7.24 14.17 -1.26
C TRP A 84 -6.85 14.87 -2.55
N ASP A 85 -7.01 16.18 -2.57
CA ASP A 85 -6.31 17.02 -3.53
C ASP A 85 -4.80 17.01 -3.23
N ARG A 86 -3.96 16.62 -4.20
CA ARG A 86 -2.52 16.44 -3.96
C ARG A 86 -1.76 17.75 -3.69
N LYS A 87 -2.34 18.92 -4.05
CA LYS A 87 -1.69 20.21 -3.83
C LYS A 87 -2.00 20.76 -2.46
N THR A 88 -3.29 20.77 -2.10
CA THR A 88 -3.78 21.38 -0.85
C THR A 88 -3.82 20.41 0.31
N LEU A 89 -3.81 19.09 0.04
CA LEU A 89 -4.10 18.03 1.00
C LEU A 89 -5.49 18.18 1.66
N GLU A 90 -6.44 18.81 0.97
CA GLU A 90 -7.84 18.79 1.39
C GLU A 90 -8.45 17.42 1.05
N HIS A 91 -9.14 16.80 2.01
CA HIS A 91 -9.92 15.60 1.77
C HIS A 91 -11.14 15.94 0.90
N VAL A 92 -11.27 15.30 -0.25
CA VAL A 92 -12.25 15.67 -1.29
C VAL A 92 -13.23 14.57 -1.66
N GLY A 93 -13.04 13.36 -1.16
CA GLY A 93 -13.94 12.26 -1.49
C GLY A 93 -13.57 10.92 -0.86
N SER A 94 -14.50 9.98 -0.99
CA SER A 94 -14.36 8.62 -0.50
C SER A 94 -15.12 7.65 -1.40
N HIS A 95 -14.58 6.43 -1.55
CA HIS A 95 -15.28 5.29 -2.13
C HIS A 95 -15.30 4.14 -1.14
N SER A 96 -16.48 3.71 -0.69
CA SER A 96 -16.63 2.65 0.31
C SER A 96 -16.86 1.28 -0.35
N PHE A 97 -16.14 0.26 0.15
CA PHE A 97 -16.36 -1.15 -0.21
C PHE A 97 -17.27 -1.88 0.79
N GLY A 98 -17.72 -1.20 1.85
CA GLY A 98 -18.54 -1.79 2.89
C GLY A 98 -17.79 -2.77 3.80
N ILE A 99 -18.48 -3.83 4.27
CA ILE A 99 -18.04 -4.69 5.38
C ILE A 99 -17.60 -6.11 4.97
N TYR A 100 -17.58 -6.44 3.68
CA TYR A 100 -17.45 -7.86 3.27
C TYR A 100 -16.05 -8.24 2.76
N ARG A 101 -15.15 -7.28 2.56
CA ARG A 101 -13.90 -7.53 1.84
C ARG A 101 -12.67 -7.72 2.74
N GLY A 102 -12.65 -7.17 3.93
CA GLY A 102 -11.49 -7.13 4.82
C GLY A 102 -10.91 -5.71 4.95
N SER A 103 -9.68 -5.57 5.44
CA SER A 103 -8.97 -4.31 5.62
C SER A 103 -8.27 -3.89 4.33
N ALA A 104 -8.65 -2.79 3.71
CA ALA A 104 -7.89 -2.26 2.57
C ALA A 104 -6.53 -1.75 3.05
N THR A 105 -5.43 -2.29 2.52
CA THR A 105 -4.06 -2.00 2.95
C THR A 105 -3.23 -1.22 1.94
N TRP A 106 -3.58 -1.28 0.68
CA TRP A 106 -2.98 -0.45 -0.36
C TRP A 106 -3.92 -0.30 -1.55
N VAL A 107 -3.69 0.75 -2.31
CA VAL A 107 -4.31 1.01 -3.62
C VAL A 107 -3.25 1.45 -4.60
N ASP A 108 -3.31 0.96 -5.83
CA ASP A 108 -2.49 1.42 -6.97
C ASP A 108 -3.35 1.54 -8.23
N PHE A 109 -2.85 2.27 -9.22
CA PHE A 109 -3.47 2.40 -10.54
C PHE A 109 -2.49 1.95 -11.62
N HIS A 110 -2.85 0.88 -12.34
CA HIS A 110 -2.01 0.26 -13.33
C HIS A 110 -2.84 -0.27 -14.50
N ASP A 111 -2.38 -0.01 -15.74
CA ASP A 111 -3.03 -0.45 -16.99
C ASP A 111 -4.52 -0.08 -17.08
N GLY A 112 -4.88 1.13 -16.61
CA GLY A 112 -6.26 1.63 -16.67
C GLY A 112 -7.20 1.04 -15.60
N PHE A 113 -6.66 0.31 -14.63
CA PHE A 113 -7.42 -0.31 -13.54
C PHE A 113 -6.93 0.12 -12.17
N TRP A 114 -7.87 0.20 -11.23
CA TRP A 114 -7.57 0.28 -9.81
C TRP A 114 -7.27 -1.11 -9.26
N TRP A 115 -6.27 -1.19 -8.41
CA TRP A 115 -5.86 -2.40 -7.71
C TRP A 115 -5.87 -2.13 -6.21
N VAL A 116 -6.57 -2.99 -5.46
CA VAL A 116 -6.71 -2.84 -4.01
C VAL A 116 -6.48 -4.20 -3.35
N ALA A 117 -5.66 -4.24 -2.30
CA ALA A 117 -5.60 -5.42 -1.45
C ALA A 117 -6.55 -5.28 -0.27
N PHE A 118 -7.24 -6.38 0.03
CA PHE A 118 -8.09 -6.54 1.19
C PHE A 118 -7.48 -7.62 2.08
N ALA A 119 -6.86 -7.19 3.16
CA ALA A 119 -6.17 -8.08 4.09
C ALA A 119 -7.14 -8.67 5.13
N HIS A 120 -6.90 -9.93 5.46
CA HIS A 120 -7.43 -10.61 6.64
C HIS A 120 -6.27 -11.06 7.51
N TYR A 121 -6.48 -11.06 8.82
CA TYR A 121 -5.44 -11.29 9.80
C TYR A 121 -5.73 -12.55 10.61
N GLY A 122 -4.68 -13.15 11.17
CA GLY A 122 -4.81 -14.21 12.15
C GLY A 122 -4.95 -13.70 13.59
N GLY A 123 -5.31 -14.59 14.50
CA GLY A 123 -5.32 -14.30 15.94
C GLY A 123 -6.34 -13.22 16.36
N ARG A 124 -5.94 -12.36 17.31
CA ARG A 124 -6.84 -11.38 17.96
C ARG A 124 -7.26 -10.23 17.05
N SER A 125 -6.53 -9.96 15.98
CA SER A 125 -6.82 -8.87 15.04
C SER A 125 -7.65 -9.33 13.85
N GLY A 126 -7.99 -10.63 13.77
CA GLY A 126 -8.74 -11.22 12.68
C GLY A 126 -10.24 -11.30 12.94
N GLU A 127 -11.03 -11.31 11.88
CA GLU A 127 -12.45 -11.62 11.93
C GLU A 127 -12.65 -13.12 12.22
N PRO A 128 -13.66 -13.50 13.03
CA PRO A 128 -13.94 -14.90 13.31
C PRO A 128 -14.15 -15.73 12.02
N GLY A 129 -13.42 -16.82 11.91
CA GLY A 129 -13.50 -17.72 10.74
C GLY A 129 -12.72 -17.28 9.52
N LYS A 130 -11.96 -16.20 9.61
CA LYS A 130 -11.05 -15.73 8.56
C LYS A 130 -9.60 -15.68 9.07
N ASP A 131 -8.68 -15.87 8.17
CA ASP A 131 -7.22 -15.81 8.41
C ASP A 131 -6.52 -15.18 7.19
N PRO A 132 -5.19 -15.05 7.16
CA PRO A 132 -4.47 -14.46 6.04
C PRO A 132 -4.72 -15.12 4.67
N SER A 133 -5.20 -16.36 4.60
CA SER A 133 -5.54 -17.02 3.34
C SER A 133 -6.74 -16.40 2.61
N TRP A 134 -7.56 -15.61 3.32
CA TRP A 134 -8.67 -14.84 2.77
C TRP A 134 -8.23 -13.52 2.12
N THR A 135 -6.96 -13.14 2.29
CA THR A 135 -6.41 -11.92 1.70
C THR A 135 -6.47 -11.99 0.18
N SER A 136 -6.98 -10.93 -0.42
CA SER A 136 -7.15 -10.86 -1.87
C SER A 136 -6.65 -9.55 -2.44
N VAL A 137 -6.14 -9.60 -3.67
CA VAL A 137 -5.84 -8.45 -4.54
C VAL A 137 -6.95 -8.37 -5.57
N VAL A 138 -7.64 -7.26 -5.62
CA VAL A 138 -8.83 -7.08 -6.47
C VAL A 138 -8.58 -5.96 -7.46
N ARG A 139 -8.95 -6.22 -8.73
CA ARG A 139 -8.90 -5.27 -9.82
C ARG A 139 -10.28 -4.68 -10.08
N PHE A 140 -10.37 -3.34 -10.14
CA PHE A 140 -11.58 -2.60 -10.44
C PHE A 140 -11.39 -1.71 -11.67
N ASP A 141 -12.46 -1.45 -12.39
CA ASP A 141 -12.48 -0.43 -13.44
C ASP A 141 -12.60 1.00 -12.86
N GLU A 142 -12.71 2.00 -13.74
CA GLU A 142 -12.87 3.40 -13.40
C GLU A 142 -14.14 3.72 -12.58
N HIS A 143 -15.14 2.83 -12.62
CA HIS A 143 -16.39 2.93 -11.86
C HIS A 143 -16.40 2.08 -10.58
N TRP A 144 -15.24 1.58 -10.16
CA TRP A 144 -15.07 0.69 -9.01
C TRP A 144 -15.84 -0.63 -9.12
N GLN A 145 -16.12 -1.09 -10.37
CA GLN A 145 -16.71 -2.40 -10.60
C GLN A 145 -15.60 -3.45 -10.67
N GLU A 146 -15.73 -4.52 -9.91
CA GLU A 146 -14.77 -5.62 -9.87
C GLU A 146 -14.60 -6.27 -11.25
N ARG A 147 -13.36 -6.43 -11.68
CA ARG A 147 -12.94 -7.02 -12.95
C ARG A 147 -12.03 -8.23 -12.79
N GLY A 148 -11.74 -8.63 -11.57
CA GLY A 148 -10.96 -9.81 -11.22
C GLY A 148 -10.45 -9.74 -9.79
N ALA A 149 -10.23 -10.90 -9.21
CA ALA A 149 -9.69 -11.05 -7.85
C ALA A 149 -8.73 -12.24 -7.79
N TRP A 150 -7.65 -12.07 -7.04
CA TRP A 150 -6.62 -13.09 -6.86
C TRP A 150 -6.26 -13.21 -5.38
N VAL A 151 -5.94 -14.42 -4.96
CA VAL A 151 -5.39 -14.70 -3.64
C VAL A 151 -3.88 -14.88 -3.72
N LEU A 152 -3.20 -14.77 -2.59
CA LEU A 152 -1.78 -15.01 -2.48
C LEU A 152 -1.49 -16.52 -2.48
N PRO A 153 -0.34 -16.97 -3.02
CA PRO A 153 0.07 -18.37 -2.92
C PRO A 153 0.42 -18.73 -1.46
N ALA A 154 0.25 -19.99 -1.09
CA ALA A 154 0.41 -20.47 0.28
C ALA A 154 1.77 -20.11 0.90
N GLU A 155 2.84 -20.19 0.11
CA GLU A 155 4.20 -19.86 0.56
C GLU A 155 4.37 -18.39 0.94
N VAL A 156 3.67 -17.47 0.28
CA VAL A 156 3.67 -16.03 0.61
C VAL A 156 2.82 -15.78 1.86
N ILE A 157 1.65 -16.42 1.97
CA ILE A 157 0.80 -16.36 3.16
C ILE A 157 1.55 -16.82 4.40
N GLU A 158 2.28 -17.94 4.32
CA GLU A 158 3.07 -18.45 5.43
C GLU A 158 4.14 -17.47 5.90
N ARG A 159 4.80 -16.77 4.96
CA ARG A 159 5.80 -15.73 5.27
C ARG A 159 5.19 -14.49 5.93
N MET A 160 3.95 -14.14 5.61
CA MET A 160 3.25 -12.97 6.15
C MET A 160 2.52 -13.24 7.47
N THR A 161 2.21 -14.50 7.78
CA THR A 161 1.46 -14.91 9.00
C THR A 161 2.24 -14.58 10.28
N PRO A 162 1.58 -14.10 11.38
CA PRO A 162 0.13 -13.99 11.64
C PRO A 162 -0.54 -12.73 11.07
N PHE A 163 0.22 -11.78 10.54
CA PHE A 163 -0.28 -10.63 9.83
C PHE A 163 -0.62 -10.98 8.38
N SER A 164 -0.66 -9.99 7.50
CA SER A 164 -1.03 -10.19 6.11
C SER A 164 -0.28 -9.23 5.19
N ASN A 165 -0.77 -9.05 3.97
CA ASN A 165 -0.24 -8.11 3.01
C ASN A 165 -0.48 -6.67 3.49
N SER A 166 0.58 -5.88 3.66
CA SER A 166 0.55 -4.52 4.17
C SER A 166 0.86 -3.46 3.12
N GLY A 167 1.46 -3.84 2.01
CA GLY A 167 1.78 -2.92 0.94
C GLY A 167 1.83 -3.58 -0.42
N GLY A 168 1.62 -2.78 -1.47
CA GLY A 168 1.73 -3.25 -2.83
C GLY A 168 1.81 -2.10 -3.83
N SER A 169 2.56 -2.31 -4.90
CA SER A 169 2.65 -1.38 -6.02
C SER A 169 3.11 -2.10 -7.28
N TRP A 170 2.58 -1.70 -8.43
CA TRP A 170 2.97 -2.23 -9.73
C TRP A 170 4.29 -1.61 -10.21
N GLY A 171 5.24 -2.45 -10.58
CA GLY A 171 6.48 -2.04 -11.24
C GLY A 171 6.28 -1.70 -12.71
N THR A 172 7.28 -1.03 -13.31
CA THR A 172 7.30 -0.70 -14.74
C THR A 172 7.47 -1.93 -15.64
N ASN A 173 7.91 -3.04 -15.07
CA ASN A 173 8.07 -4.32 -15.76
C ASN A 173 6.78 -5.17 -15.78
N GLY A 174 5.64 -4.63 -15.33
CA GLY A 174 4.36 -5.33 -15.28
C GLY A 174 4.25 -6.40 -14.20
N LEU A 175 5.17 -6.41 -13.22
CA LEU A 175 5.09 -7.26 -12.04
C LEU A 175 4.53 -6.47 -10.84
N LEU A 176 3.83 -7.17 -9.96
CA LEU A 176 3.28 -6.62 -8.73
C LEU A 176 4.24 -6.90 -7.58
N TYR A 177 4.63 -5.87 -6.85
CA TYR A 177 5.50 -5.96 -5.69
C TYR A 177 4.69 -5.83 -4.43
N LEU A 178 4.78 -6.81 -3.54
CA LEU A 178 4.02 -6.89 -2.30
C LEU A 178 4.95 -6.94 -1.08
N THR A 179 4.48 -6.41 0.04
CA THR A 179 5.15 -6.53 1.34
C THR A 179 4.21 -7.13 2.38
N GLY A 180 4.79 -7.84 3.34
CA GLY A 180 4.10 -8.24 4.56
C GLY A 180 4.18 -7.15 5.63
N HIS A 181 4.04 -7.55 6.91
CA HIS A 181 4.12 -6.65 8.06
C HIS A 181 5.51 -6.67 8.74
N ASP A 182 6.10 -7.84 8.93
CA ASP A 182 7.26 -8.03 9.81
C ASP A 182 8.58 -8.30 9.06
N ARG A 183 8.53 -9.08 7.98
CA ARG A 183 9.74 -9.47 7.28
C ARG A 183 10.26 -8.36 6.39
N ALA A 184 11.58 -8.23 6.34
CA ALA A 184 12.29 -7.31 5.45
C ALA A 184 12.40 -7.90 4.04
N GLU A 185 11.26 -8.20 3.44
CA GLU A 185 11.10 -8.88 2.15
C GLU A 185 10.10 -8.15 1.26
N VAL A 186 10.38 -8.11 -0.04
CA VAL A 186 9.42 -7.71 -1.07
C VAL A 186 9.16 -8.92 -1.97
N TYR A 187 7.92 -9.32 -2.09
CA TYR A 187 7.47 -10.46 -2.90
C TYR A 187 7.10 -9.96 -4.29
N VAL A 188 7.79 -10.44 -5.30
CA VAL A 188 7.53 -10.09 -6.70
C VAL A 188 6.55 -11.09 -7.28
N MET A 189 5.39 -10.59 -7.69
CA MET A 189 4.26 -11.41 -8.10
C MET A 189 3.89 -11.17 -9.56
N ARG A 190 3.33 -12.20 -10.19
CA ARG A 190 2.75 -12.14 -11.53
C ARG A 190 1.29 -12.58 -11.51
N LEU A 191 0.48 -11.97 -12.37
CA LEU A 191 -0.86 -12.51 -12.63
C LEU A 191 -0.75 -13.86 -13.34
N PRO A 192 -1.51 -14.87 -12.92
CA PRO A 192 -1.48 -16.17 -13.58
C PRO A 192 -2.11 -16.09 -14.98
N THR A 193 -1.69 -16.94 -15.88
CA THR A 193 -2.34 -17.10 -17.18
C THR A 193 -3.74 -17.69 -17.09
N ALA A 194 -4.02 -18.41 -16.03
CA ALA A 194 -5.33 -18.99 -15.72
C ALA A 194 -5.49 -19.17 -14.19
N GLY A 195 -6.72 -19.08 -13.71
CA GLY A 195 -7.03 -19.19 -12.28
C GLY A 195 -6.90 -17.87 -11.53
N SER A 196 -6.93 -17.94 -10.21
CA SER A 196 -7.01 -16.77 -9.31
C SER A 196 -6.01 -16.81 -8.15
N VAL A 197 -4.90 -17.53 -8.31
CA VAL A 197 -3.77 -17.51 -7.35
C VAL A 197 -2.61 -16.79 -8.03
N LEU A 198 -2.09 -15.72 -7.43
CA LEU A 198 -0.90 -15.03 -7.92
C LEU A 198 0.30 -15.97 -7.95
N GLU A 199 1.19 -15.77 -8.91
CA GLU A 199 2.43 -16.53 -9.04
C GLU A 199 3.58 -15.78 -8.37
N LEU A 200 4.31 -16.41 -7.45
CA LEU A 200 5.54 -15.85 -6.89
C LEU A 200 6.67 -15.98 -7.94
N VAL A 201 7.25 -14.85 -8.32
CA VAL A 201 8.37 -14.77 -9.28
C VAL A 201 9.70 -14.72 -8.54
N ASP A 202 9.78 -13.87 -7.48
CA ASP A 202 11.02 -13.65 -6.72
C ASP A 202 10.71 -13.12 -5.33
N VAL A 203 11.70 -13.18 -4.44
CA VAL A 203 11.69 -12.56 -3.11
C VAL A 203 12.94 -11.71 -2.96
N LEU A 204 12.76 -10.39 -2.84
CA LEU A 204 13.85 -9.45 -2.69
C LEU A 204 14.06 -9.10 -1.22
N ASP A 205 15.28 -9.26 -0.74
CA ASP A 205 15.67 -8.77 0.59
C ASP A 205 15.77 -7.23 0.58
N VAL A 206 15.16 -6.60 1.57
CA VAL A 206 15.22 -5.15 1.78
C VAL A 206 15.73 -4.82 3.19
N THR A 207 16.02 -3.56 3.47
CA THR A 207 16.60 -3.14 4.76
C THR A 207 15.55 -2.74 5.79
N THR A 208 14.26 -2.72 5.41
CA THR A 208 13.15 -2.33 6.28
C THR A 208 12.15 -3.46 6.41
N PRO A 209 11.53 -3.65 7.59
CA PRO A 209 10.35 -4.51 7.70
C PRO A 209 9.26 -4.06 6.74
N GLY A 210 8.37 -4.98 6.35
CA GLY A 210 7.25 -4.66 5.48
C GLY A 210 6.35 -3.57 6.05
N GLN A 211 5.74 -2.85 5.19
CA GLN A 211 4.66 -1.87 5.32
C GLN A 211 4.35 -1.37 3.90
N GLY A 212 3.55 -0.32 3.74
CA GLY A 212 3.21 0.21 2.44
C GLY A 212 4.40 0.68 1.62
N ILE A 213 4.40 0.33 0.35
CA ILE A 213 5.42 0.69 -0.64
C ILE A 213 4.80 1.39 -1.84
N ALA A 214 5.58 2.15 -2.58
CA ALA A 214 5.17 2.75 -3.85
C ALA A 214 6.33 2.80 -4.85
N TRP A 215 6.07 2.39 -6.08
CA TRP A 215 6.97 2.61 -7.19
C TRP A 215 6.89 4.06 -7.68
N ASP A 216 8.01 4.75 -7.71
CA ASP A 216 8.17 5.99 -8.46
C ASP A 216 8.41 5.65 -9.94
N ARG A 217 7.39 5.91 -10.74
CA ARG A 217 7.38 5.66 -12.19
C ARG A 217 7.61 6.95 -12.99
N SER A 218 7.88 8.07 -12.32
CA SER A 218 8.02 9.39 -12.96
C SER A 218 9.41 9.64 -13.56
N GLY A 219 10.45 8.94 -13.06
CA GLY A 219 11.82 9.07 -13.51
C GLY A 219 12.21 8.08 -14.62
N GLN A 220 13.43 8.24 -15.17
CA GLN A 220 13.98 7.29 -16.14
C GLN A 220 14.32 5.93 -15.49
N GLU A 221 14.77 5.97 -14.24
CA GLU A 221 15.04 4.78 -13.44
C GLU A 221 13.96 4.67 -12.36
N PRO A 222 13.15 3.61 -12.39
CA PRO A 222 12.11 3.43 -11.39
C PRO A 222 12.74 3.12 -10.02
N MET A 223 12.25 3.82 -8.99
CA MET A 223 12.69 3.66 -7.61
C MET A 223 11.54 3.16 -6.75
N LEU A 224 11.83 2.27 -5.82
CA LEU A 224 10.85 1.78 -4.84
C LEU A 224 10.99 2.57 -3.54
N TYR A 225 9.91 3.22 -3.13
CA TYR A 225 9.81 3.91 -1.85
C TYR A 225 9.11 3.02 -0.84
N GLY A 226 9.62 3.00 0.38
CA GLY A 226 9.06 2.34 1.54
C GLY A 226 9.34 3.12 2.79
N ILE A 227 9.02 2.55 3.95
CA ILE A 227 9.23 3.19 5.25
C ILE A 227 9.97 2.28 6.22
N ASP A 228 10.77 2.89 7.10
CA ASP A 228 11.22 2.30 8.35
C ASP A 228 10.34 2.82 9.49
N ARG A 229 9.32 2.06 9.85
CA ARG A 229 8.35 2.44 10.89
C ARG A 229 8.99 2.66 12.25
N ALA A 230 10.02 1.88 12.59
CA ALA A 230 10.70 1.97 13.88
C ALA A 230 11.53 3.26 14.01
N ARG A 231 12.14 3.69 12.91
CA ARG A 231 12.97 4.90 12.86
C ARG A 231 12.21 6.15 12.41
N ARG A 232 10.98 5.99 11.91
CA ARG A 232 10.21 7.07 11.30
C ARG A 232 10.97 7.70 10.13
N GLU A 233 11.33 6.86 9.17
CA GLU A 233 12.08 7.28 7.99
C GLU A 233 11.41 6.74 6.72
N VAL A 234 11.48 7.53 5.65
CA VAL A 234 11.28 7.04 4.28
C VAL A 234 12.58 6.40 3.84
N VAL A 235 12.49 5.28 3.13
CA VAL A 235 13.62 4.56 2.56
C VAL A 235 13.40 4.38 1.06
N VAL A 236 14.44 4.67 0.28
CA VAL A 236 14.41 4.58 -1.18
C VAL A 236 15.34 3.47 -1.63
N PHE A 237 14.82 2.61 -2.47
CA PHE A 237 15.53 1.48 -3.02
C PHE A 237 15.65 1.61 -4.55
N ALA A 238 16.80 1.21 -5.07
CA ALA A 238 16.98 0.88 -6.48
C ALA A 238 17.05 -0.66 -6.58
N PRO A 239 15.92 -1.37 -6.65
CA PRO A 239 15.93 -2.82 -6.77
C PRO A 239 16.34 -3.24 -8.17
N ASN A 240 17.07 -4.35 -8.28
CA ASN A 240 17.18 -5.04 -9.53
C ASN A 240 15.79 -5.64 -9.83
N GLN A 241 15.16 -5.16 -10.89
CA GLN A 241 13.89 -5.72 -11.32
C GLN A 241 14.17 -7.06 -12.02
N PRO A 242 13.53 -8.17 -11.61
CA PRO A 242 13.58 -9.40 -12.39
C PRO A 242 12.93 -9.19 -13.77
N GLU A 243 13.44 -9.91 -14.78
CA GLU A 243 12.90 -9.89 -16.14
C GLU A 243 11.56 -10.64 -16.26
#